data_b7cae5dbbe038a391a782811fba86c50
#
_entry.id   b7cae5dbbe038a391a782811fba86c50
#
_cell.length_a   1.000
_cell.length_b   1.000
_cell.length_c   1.000
_cell.angle_alpha   90.00
_cell.angle_beta   90.00
_cell.angle_gamma   90.00
#
_symmetry.space_group_name_H-M   'P 1'
#
loop_
_entity.id
_entity.type
_entity.pdbx_description
1 polymer ?
#
loop_
_entity_poly.entity_id
_entity_poly.type
_entity_poly.pdbx_seq_one_letter_code
_entity_poly.pdbx_strand_id
1 'polypeptide(L)'
;MVLFMDVGQVIGLPQTERQMLQNLVEIYMSHNAKNWEKERYYEGNIPLSEVNLGIALPQSMRRLEIGCAWGSKAVDVLAARSMFDGFVDARGYQSQELAGIVADNDLITEYAKATRDELKFGSTYATLSADKTIGCKIRFHSPLTAAAHWDGEKGRIDYGFAVINSAPSNASIAWEPTLVNLYTEDAVWVLEKQNGIWRATGYPHRMGRPLMEAFRWNPTSSKPFGRSRIKEPVRRLIQGYVRTMANATIGLEFATSPQKYLLGVTDDQYDAVVNDKFRQYVGSIIASTTNPETGEKPTFGQLAQGTIQPHVDMMRLLATQFSAATGLSVTDTGVVNDANPTSSEAIIAQTQTLIGMAEQLNQSNGGSLRIVAVMALAIANNVTMEELGEDRQNIIAHFKNPAMPSVASTTDAALKIASARQAFAQTDTFLEMIGFSQADIRRIKAEEQRSRGLAVLEEVNADTE
;
A
#
# COMPACT_ATOMS: atom_id res chain seq x y z
N MET A 1 16.72 1.71 7.60
CA MET A 1 17.54 2.93 7.66
C MET A 1 17.37 3.52 9.03
N VAL A 2 18.42 3.88 9.71
CA VAL A 2 18.36 4.58 11.02
C VAL A 2 18.91 5.97 10.76
N LEU A 3 18.15 7.00 11.15
CA LEU A 3 18.60 8.38 11.02
C LEU A 3 19.62 8.64 12.15
N PHE A 4 20.90 8.45 11.88
CA PHE A 4 21.98 8.81 12.79
C PHE A 4 22.48 10.22 12.42
N MET A 5 21.83 11.22 12.98
CA MET A 5 22.27 12.61 12.88
C MET A 5 22.44 13.14 14.32
N ASP A 6 23.64 13.55 14.69
CA ASP A 6 23.81 14.34 15.89
C ASP A 6 23.36 15.77 15.61
N VAL A 7 22.11 16.06 15.97
CA VAL A 7 21.47 17.36 15.71
C VAL A 7 22.27 18.51 16.39
N GLY A 8 22.96 18.22 17.50
CA GLY A 8 23.79 19.18 18.22
C GLY A 8 24.97 19.71 17.38
N GLN A 9 25.48 18.88 16.47
CA GLN A 9 26.67 19.20 15.66
C GLN A 9 26.35 19.77 14.27
N VAL A 10 25.07 20.07 13.95
CA VAL A 10 24.70 20.66 12.68
C VAL A 10 25.15 22.12 12.64
N ILE A 11 26.07 22.46 11.73
CA ILE A 11 26.59 23.81 11.55
C ILE A 11 25.60 24.64 10.72
N GLY A 12 25.34 25.88 11.15
CA GLY A 12 24.51 26.86 10.44
C GLY A 12 23.00 26.73 10.69
N LEU A 13 22.57 25.80 11.54
CA LEU A 13 21.15 25.68 11.93
C LEU A 13 20.90 26.52 13.21
N PRO A 14 19.94 27.48 13.19
CA PRO A 14 19.58 28.25 14.36
C PRO A 14 19.00 27.42 15.50
N GLN A 15 18.94 27.97 16.71
CA GLN A 15 18.56 27.25 17.93
C GLN A 15 17.13 26.71 17.90
N THR A 16 16.19 27.48 17.37
CA THR A 16 14.77 27.11 17.28
C THR A 16 14.57 25.92 16.34
N GLU A 17 15.15 26.00 15.13
CA GLU A 17 15.07 24.94 14.11
C GLU A 17 15.82 23.68 14.52
N ARG A 18 16.89 23.83 15.30
CA ARG A 18 17.60 22.70 15.90
C ARG A 18 16.71 21.95 16.89
N GLN A 19 15.93 22.66 17.70
CA GLN A 19 15.01 22.06 18.65
C GLN A 19 13.84 21.36 17.94
N MET A 20 13.31 21.97 16.85
CA MET A 20 12.30 21.34 15.98
C MET A 20 12.84 20.05 15.37
N LEU A 21 14.06 20.07 14.82
CA LEU A 21 14.69 18.90 14.23
C LEU A 21 14.92 17.80 15.24
N GLN A 22 15.35 18.14 16.46
CA GLN A 22 15.55 17.17 17.55
C GLN A 22 14.22 16.47 17.92
N ASN A 23 13.14 17.22 18.08
CA ASN A 23 11.81 16.67 18.33
C ASN A 23 11.36 15.75 17.18
N LEU A 24 11.59 16.14 15.95
CA LEU A 24 11.26 15.31 14.79
C LEU A 24 12.04 14.00 14.72
N VAL A 25 13.32 14.03 15.07
CA VAL A 25 14.15 12.82 15.18
C VAL A 25 13.62 11.89 16.26
N GLU A 26 13.20 12.41 17.40
CA GLU A 26 12.58 11.62 18.49
C GLU A 26 11.25 10.99 18.02
N ILE A 27 10.38 11.76 17.36
CA ILE A 27 9.14 11.26 16.75
C ILE A 27 9.45 10.13 15.76
N TYR A 28 10.39 10.35 14.85
CA TYR A 28 10.79 9.36 13.86
C TYR A 28 11.29 8.07 14.52
N MET A 29 12.19 8.17 15.47
CA MET A 29 12.78 7.03 16.18
C MET A 29 11.74 6.23 16.97
N SER A 30 10.76 6.91 17.59
CA SER A 30 9.68 6.27 18.35
C SER A 30 8.75 5.40 17.50
N HIS A 31 8.65 5.69 16.20
CA HIS A 31 7.78 4.99 15.25
C HIS A 31 8.53 4.06 14.29
N ASN A 32 9.84 4.23 14.13
CA ASN A 32 10.64 3.56 13.12
C ASN A 32 10.56 2.03 13.20
N ALA A 33 10.76 1.44 14.38
CA ALA A 33 10.67 -0.02 14.55
C ALA A 33 9.29 -0.59 14.18
N LYS A 34 8.21 0.11 14.55
CA LYS A 34 6.84 -0.27 14.20
C LYS A 34 6.57 -0.12 12.70
N ASN A 35 7.17 0.86 12.05
CA ASN A 35 7.02 1.06 10.62
C ASN A 35 7.76 -0.04 9.83
N TRP A 36 8.97 -0.42 10.25
CA TRP A 36 9.68 -1.57 9.68
C TRP A 36 8.94 -2.89 9.91
N GLU A 37 8.29 -3.07 11.04
CA GLU A 37 7.43 -4.22 11.28
C GLU A 37 6.27 -4.25 10.25
N LYS A 38 5.57 -3.13 10.01
CA LYS A 38 4.50 -3.05 9.00
C LYS A 38 5.01 -3.34 7.59
N GLU A 39 6.20 -2.81 7.23
CA GLU A 39 6.86 -3.11 5.96
C GLU A 39 7.08 -4.60 5.77
N ARG A 40 7.63 -5.27 6.78
CA ARG A 40 7.87 -6.71 6.76
C ARG A 40 6.58 -7.54 6.59
N TYR A 41 5.48 -7.12 7.25
CA TYR A 41 4.16 -7.76 7.06
C TYR A 41 3.58 -7.49 5.66
N TYR A 42 3.83 -6.31 5.10
CA TYR A 42 3.43 -5.98 3.74
C TYR A 42 4.17 -6.85 2.71
N GLU A 43 5.47 -7.02 2.86
CA GLU A 43 6.30 -7.89 2.01
C GLU A 43 6.02 -9.39 2.22
N GLY A 44 5.27 -9.77 3.25
CA GLY A 44 4.94 -11.15 3.55
C GLY A 44 6.08 -11.96 4.18
N ASN A 45 7.17 -11.32 4.57
CA ASN A 45 8.37 -11.94 5.16
C ASN A 45 8.21 -12.07 6.68
N ILE A 46 7.50 -13.11 7.12
CA ILE A 46 7.23 -13.36 8.55
C ILE A 46 8.03 -14.56 9.01
N PRO A 47 9.04 -14.38 9.88
CA PRO A 47 9.84 -15.48 10.39
C PRO A 47 9.01 -16.46 11.22
N LEU A 48 9.15 -17.75 10.98
CA LEU A 48 8.48 -18.79 11.77
C LEU A 48 8.80 -18.71 13.26
N SER A 49 9.99 -18.21 13.62
CA SER A 49 10.37 -17.99 15.02
C SER A 49 9.43 -17.05 15.79
N GLU A 50 8.79 -16.12 15.10
CA GLU A 50 7.82 -15.19 15.69
C GLU A 50 6.43 -15.80 15.89
N VAL A 51 6.11 -16.88 15.15
CA VAL A 51 4.80 -17.54 15.18
C VAL A 51 4.82 -18.91 15.87
N ASN A 52 6.01 -19.41 16.23
CA ASN A 52 6.16 -20.72 16.89
C ASN A 52 5.85 -20.63 18.39
N LEU A 53 4.93 -21.48 18.85
CA LEU A 53 4.56 -21.58 20.28
C LEU A 53 5.40 -22.61 21.08
N GLY A 54 6.66 -22.84 20.72
CA GLY A 54 7.52 -23.77 21.43
C GLY A 54 7.43 -25.25 21.01
N ILE A 55 6.81 -25.52 19.86
CA ILE A 55 6.84 -26.86 19.26
C ILE A 55 8.26 -27.14 18.75
N ALA A 56 8.85 -28.26 19.14
CA ALA A 56 10.16 -28.68 18.66
C ALA A 56 10.08 -29.04 17.17
N LEU A 57 10.55 -28.12 16.32
CA LEU A 57 10.68 -28.35 14.89
C LEU A 57 11.99 -29.05 14.57
N PRO A 58 12.00 -30.08 13.70
CA PRO A 58 13.22 -30.65 13.16
C PRO A 58 14.12 -29.56 12.56
N GLN A 59 15.44 -29.70 12.67
CA GLN A 59 16.39 -28.67 12.18
C GLN A 59 16.21 -28.36 10.70
N SER A 60 15.88 -29.37 9.88
CA SER A 60 15.59 -29.22 8.45
C SER A 60 14.39 -28.33 8.17
N MET A 61 13.40 -28.30 9.05
CA MET A 61 12.14 -27.53 8.88
C MET A 61 12.20 -26.14 9.50
N ARG A 62 13.25 -25.80 10.27
CA ARG A 62 13.42 -24.45 10.83
C ARG A 62 13.67 -23.36 9.77
N ARG A 63 14.09 -23.78 8.55
CA ARG A 63 14.32 -22.90 7.40
C ARG A 63 13.13 -22.82 6.44
N LEU A 64 11.98 -23.40 6.84
CA LEU A 64 10.76 -23.30 6.03
C LEU A 64 10.29 -21.85 6.00
N GLU A 65 10.29 -21.25 4.81
CA GLU A 65 9.77 -19.92 4.55
C GLU A 65 8.37 -20.05 4.00
N ILE A 66 7.41 -19.39 4.67
CA ILE A 66 6.02 -19.35 4.25
C ILE A 66 5.65 -17.92 3.94
N GLY A 67 5.49 -17.63 2.65
CA GLY A 67 5.00 -16.35 2.19
C GLY A 67 3.51 -16.19 2.46
N CYS A 68 3.10 -15.00 2.90
CA CYS A 68 1.70 -14.64 3.07
C CYS A 68 1.41 -13.27 2.47
N ALA A 69 0.68 -13.22 1.37
CA ALA A 69 0.35 -11.98 0.66
C ALA A 69 -0.80 -11.18 1.31
N TRP A 70 -1.32 -11.56 2.47
CA TRP A 70 -2.45 -10.86 3.09
C TRP A 70 -2.09 -9.43 3.52
N GLY A 71 -0.84 -9.18 3.88
CA GLY A 71 -0.35 -7.85 4.21
C GLY A 71 -0.44 -6.89 3.03
N SER A 72 0.09 -7.29 1.86
CA SER A 72 -0.03 -6.52 0.62
C SER A 72 -1.47 -6.43 0.14
N LYS A 73 -2.26 -7.51 0.21
CA LYS A 73 -3.68 -7.48 -0.13
C LYS A 73 -4.48 -6.47 0.69
N ALA A 74 -4.22 -6.37 1.99
CA ALA A 74 -4.88 -5.38 2.86
C ALA A 74 -4.66 -3.93 2.39
N VAL A 75 -3.58 -3.65 1.71
CA VAL A 75 -3.18 -2.33 1.22
C VAL A 75 -3.55 -2.15 -0.24
N ASP A 76 -3.06 -3.03 -1.12
CA ASP A 76 -3.06 -2.83 -2.57
C ASP A 76 -4.46 -2.86 -3.18
N VAL A 77 -5.36 -3.71 -2.66
CA VAL A 77 -6.74 -3.80 -3.17
C VAL A 77 -7.51 -2.49 -2.95
N LEU A 78 -7.30 -1.82 -1.81
CA LEU A 78 -7.90 -0.51 -1.57
C LEU A 78 -7.16 0.59 -2.34
N ALA A 79 -5.83 0.57 -2.37
CA ALA A 79 -5.02 1.55 -3.12
C ALA A 79 -5.39 1.58 -4.61
N ALA A 80 -5.61 0.40 -5.21
CA ALA A 80 -6.00 0.27 -6.62
C ALA A 80 -7.37 0.89 -6.94
N ARG A 81 -8.20 1.18 -5.93
CA ARG A 81 -9.49 1.85 -6.11
C ARG A 81 -9.43 3.36 -5.91
N SER A 82 -8.33 3.89 -5.40
CA SER A 82 -8.09 5.33 -5.24
C SER A 82 -7.21 5.83 -6.37
N MET A 83 -7.81 6.07 -7.52
CA MET A 83 -7.10 6.50 -8.74
C MET A 83 -7.31 8.01 -8.96
N PHE A 84 -6.27 8.79 -8.65
CA PHE A 84 -6.21 10.21 -9.00
C PHE A 84 -6.08 10.38 -10.52
N ASP A 85 -6.85 11.30 -11.10
CA ASP A 85 -6.91 11.53 -12.56
C ASP A 85 -6.65 13.01 -12.94
N GLY A 86 -6.22 13.82 -11.99
CA GLY A 86 -5.89 15.22 -12.21
C GLY A 86 -6.71 16.20 -11.38
N PHE A 87 -6.64 17.47 -11.73
CA PHE A 87 -7.34 18.55 -11.05
C PHE A 87 -8.33 19.22 -11.99
N VAL A 88 -9.46 19.66 -11.43
CA VAL A 88 -10.46 20.47 -12.10
C VAL A 88 -10.72 21.73 -11.29
N ASP A 89 -11.13 22.83 -11.97
CA ASP A 89 -11.61 24.05 -11.30
C ASP A 89 -13.04 23.85 -10.73
N ALA A 90 -13.56 24.86 -10.03
CA ALA A 90 -14.92 24.83 -9.47
C ALA A 90 -16.03 24.65 -10.54
N ARG A 91 -15.72 24.89 -11.81
CA ARG A 91 -16.64 24.72 -12.95
C ARG A 91 -16.49 23.37 -13.63
N GLY A 92 -15.57 22.52 -13.15
CA GLY A 92 -15.28 21.20 -13.71
C GLY A 92 -14.30 21.20 -14.90
N TYR A 93 -13.69 22.34 -15.24
CA TYR A 93 -12.70 22.41 -16.31
C TYR A 93 -11.30 22.13 -15.82
N GLN A 94 -10.51 21.45 -16.64
CA GLN A 94 -9.12 21.16 -16.35
C GLN A 94 -8.25 22.41 -16.64
N SER A 95 -7.54 22.91 -15.62
CA SER A 95 -6.55 23.98 -15.79
C SER A 95 -5.32 23.45 -16.54
N GLN A 96 -4.89 24.13 -17.61
CA GLN A 96 -3.68 23.76 -18.37
C GLN A 96 -2.42 23.87 -17.48
N GLU A 97 -2.34 24.85 -16.60
CA GLU A 97 -1.23 25.07 -15.69
C GLU A 97 -1.10 23.88 -14.70
N LEU A 98 -2.23 23.43 -14.12
CA LEU A 98 -2.24 22.27 -13.25
C LEU A 98 -1.96 20.97 -14.00
N ALA A 99 -2.43 20.83 -15.24
CA ALA A 99 -2.12 19.69 -16.07
C ALA A 99 -0.60 19.59 -16.35
N GLY A 100 0.08 20.73 -16.53
CA GLY A 100 1.53 20.81 -16.63
C GLY A 100 2.21 20.31 -15.35
N ILE A 101 1.82 20.82 -14.17
CA ILE A 101 2.37 20.41 -12.88
C ILE A 101 2.16 18.90 -12.65
N VAL A 102 1.00 18.34 -13.01
CA VAL A 102 0.70 16.92 -12.90
C VAL A 102 1.63 16.09 -13.79
N ALA A 103 1.82 16.50 -15.05
CA ALA A 103 2.66 15.80 -16.01
C ALA A 103 4.15 15.87 -15.65
N ASP A 104 4.67 17.06 -15.33
CA ASP A 104 6.08 17.31 -15.04
C ASP A 104 6.55 16.61 -13.75
N ASN A 105 5.64 16.31 -12.84
CA ASN A 105 5.92 15.60 -11.60
C ASN A 105 5.49 14.11 -11.64
N ASP A 106 4.96 13.60 -12.76
CA ASP A 106 4.33 12.26 -12.84
C ASP A 106 3.39 12.00 -11.65
N LEU A 107 2.58 13.02 -11.31
CA LEU A 107 1.85 13.07 -10.05
C LEU A 107 0.83 11.91 -9.91
N ILE A 108 0.33 11.39 -11.03
CA ILE A 108 -0.58 10.24 -11.04
C ILE A 108 0.13 8.99 -10.52
N THR A 109 1.34 8.69 -11.02
CA THR A 109 2.14 7.54 -10.57
C THR A 109 2.65 7.76 -9.14
N GLU A 110 3.14 8.96 -8.83
CA GLU A 110 3.64 9.28 -7.49
C GLU A 110 2.54 9.23 -6.44
N TYR A 111 1.31 9.68 -6.75
CA TYR A 111 0.15 9.53 -5.87
C TYR A 111 -0.20 8.05 -5.62
N ALA A 112 -0.16 7.21 -6.66
CA ALA A 112 -0.44 5.78 -6.49
C ALA A 112 0.57 5.08 -5.58
N LYS A 113 1.86 5.47 -5.61
CA LYS A 113 2.90 5.01 -4.67
C LYS A 113 2.61 5.55 -3.27
N ALA A 114 2.34 6.84 -3.16
CA ALA A 114 2.05 7.52 -1.89
C ALA A 114 0.85 6.91 -1.17
N THR A 115 -0.21 6.57 -1.89
CA THR A 115 -1.41 5.93 -1.33
C THR A 115 -1.11 4.56 -0.73
N ARG A 116 -0.22 3.77 -1.36
CA ARG A 116 0.23 2.49 -0.76
C ARG A 116 0.97 2.73 0.56
N ASP A 117 1.89 3.69 0.59
CA ASP A 117 2.61 4.04 1.81
C ASP A 117 1.68 4.60 2.89
N GLU A 118 0.73 5.44 2.53
CA GLU A 118 -0.32 5.94 3.42
C GLU A 118 -1.10 4.81 4.07
N LEU A 119 -1.60 3.86 3.29
CA LEU A 119 -2.37 2.72 3.79
C LEU A 119 -1.50 1.75 4.60
N LYS A 120 -0.23 1.58 4.23
CA LYS A 120 0.74 0.75 4.90
C LYS A 120 1.13 1.30 6.27
N PHE A 121 1.45 2.59 6.36
CA PHE A 121 1.97 3.21 7.58
C PHE A 121 0.93 4.00 8.38
N GLY A 122 -0.13 4.48 7.74
CA GLY A 122 -1.16 5.36 8.27
C GLY A 122 -1.10 6.77 7.70
N SER A 123 0.08 7.21 7.25
CA SER A 123 0.31 8.49 6.57
C SER A 123 1.45 8.39 5.57
N THR A 124 1.48 9.32 4.63
CA THR A 124 2.62 9.66 3.77
C THR A 124 2.71 11.18 3.66
N TYR A 125 3.83 11.70 3.19
CA TYR A 125 4.09 13.14 3.19
C TYR A 125 4.46 13.60 1.80
N ALA A 126 3.77 14.60 1.26
CA ALA A 126 4.19 15.34 0.09
C ALA A 126 5.06 16.53 0.50
N THR A 127 6.17 16.73 -0.17
CA THR A 127 7.04 17.90 0.00
C THR A 127 7.20 18.66 -1.32
N LEU A 128 7.28 19.97 -1.23
CA LEU A 128 7.38 20.84 -2.38
C LEU A 128 8.68 21.63 -2.34
N SER A 129 9.24 21.91 -3.51
CA SER A 129 10.41 22.77 -3.67
C SER A 129 10.34 23.51 -5.00
N ALA A 130 10.85 24.73 -5.05
CA ALA A 130 11.02 25.44 -6.32
C ALA A 130 12.02 24.69 -7.22
N ASP A 131 11.70 24.59 -8.49
CA ASP A 131 12.54 23.99 -9.52
C ASP A 131 12.63 24.93 -10.73
N LYS A 132 13.84 25.14 -11.26
CA LYS A 132 14.05 26.08 -12.37
C LYS A 132 13.48 25.61 -13.70
N THR A 133 13.27 24.31 -13.86
CA THR A 133 12.85 23.71 -15.13
C THR A 133 11.33 23.54 -15.17
N ILE A 134 10.75 23.03 -14.09
CA ILE A 134 9.34 22.67 -14.01
C ILE A 134 8.53 23.57 -13.06
N GLY A 135 9.14 24.66 -12.57
CA GLY A 135 8.51 25.59 -11.62
C GLY A 135 8.42 25.04 -10.20
N CYS A 136 7.78 23.93 -9.99
CA CYS A 136 7.63 23.28 -8.69
C CYS A 136 7.87 21.77 -8.78
N LYS A 137 8.75 21.24 -7.93
CA LYS A 137 8.98 19.80 -7.75
C LYS A 137 8.20 19.29 -6.55
N ILE A 138 7.39 18.26 -6.78
CA ILE A 138 6.61 17.56 -5.75
C ILE A 138 7.24 16.18 -5.53
N ARG A 139 7.44 15.78 -4.27
CA ARG A 139 7.94 14.45 -3.90
C ARG A 139 7.13 13.88 -2.76
N PHE A 140 6.90 12.57 -2.80
CA PHE A 140 6.28 11.85 -1.69
C PHE A 140 7.31 11.08 -0.88
N HIS A 141 7.10 11.03 0.42
CA HIS A 141 8.00 10.39 1.38
C HIS A 141 7.19 9.52 2.34
N SER A 142 7.62 8.27 2.51
CA SER A 142 7.03 7.40 3.52
C SER A 142 7.51 7.75 4.93
N PRO A 143 6.83 7.32 5.99
CA PRO A 143 7.30 7.49 7.36
C PRO A 143 8.59 6.73 7.70
N LEU A 144 9.15 5.98 6.77
CA LEU A 144 10.51 5.41 6.88
C LEU A 144 11.61 6.41 6.56
N THR A 145 11.27 7.52 5.89
CA THR A 145 12.22 8.54 5.45
C THR A 145 11.81 9.97 5.84
N ALA A 146 10.64 10.14 6.45
CA ALA A 146 10.12 11.45 6.85
C ALA A 146 9.37 11.37 8.18
N ALA A 147 9.28 12.52 8.87
CA ALA A 147 8.42 12.71 10.03
C ALA A 147 7.94 14.16 10.08
N ALA A 148 6.80 14.37 10.74
CA ALA A 148 6.21 15.68 10.92
C ALA A 148 5.62 15.84 12.33
N HIS A 149 5.57 17.08 12.80
CA HIS A 149 4.85 17.47 13.99
C HIS A 149 3.49 18.03 13.59
N TRP A 150 2.45 17.64 14.32
CA TRP A 150 1.08 18.08 14.09
C TRP A 150 0.71 19.17 15.09
N ASP A 151 0.28 20.32 14.59
CA ASP A 151 -0.32 21.36 15.38
C ASP A 151 -1.84 21.09 15.51
N GLY A 152 -2.27 20.78 16.73
CA GLY A 152 -3.69 20.51 17.02
C GLY A 152 -4.58 21.74 16.94
N GLU A 153 -4.05 22.93 17.16
CA GLU A 153 -4.77 24.20 17.09
C GLU A 153 -4.98 24.63 15.64
N LYS A 154 -3.91 24.62 14.83
CA LYS A 154 -3.97 24.93 13.41
C LYS A 154 -4.57 23.79 12.56
N GLY A 155 -4.64 22.55 13.09
CA GLY A 155 -5.15 21.39 12.38
C GLY A 155 -4.30 20.96 11.17
N ARG A 156 -2.99 21.22 11.19
CA ARG A 156 -2.06 20.96 10.09
C ARG A 156 -0.65 20.61 10.61
N ILE A 157 0.24 20.24 9.68
CA ILE A 157 1.67 20.14 9.98
C ILE A 157 2.20 21.52 10.37
N ASP A 158 2.95 21.57 11.46
CA ASP A 158 3.65 22.75 11.97
C ASP A 158 5.10 22.80 11.46
N TYR A 159 5.80 21.69 11.52
CA TYR A 159 7.10 21.48 10.91
C TYR A 159 7.34 20.00 10.63
N GLY A 160 8.25 19.69 9.71
CA GLY A 160 8.58 18.30 9.37
C GLY A 160 9.92 18.18 8.70
N PHE A 161 10.46 16.98 8.62
CA PHE A 161 11.65 16.69 7.83
C PHE A 161 11.42 15.56 6.84
N ALA A 162 12.21 15.55 5.76
CA ALA A 162 12.29 14.43 4.84
C ALA A 162 13.74 14.17 4.43
N VAL A 163 14.12 12.91 4.35
CA VAL A 163 15.38 12.46 3.76
C VAL A 163 15.24 12.50 2.25
N ILE A 164 16.06 13.32 1.62
CA ILE A 164 16.03 13.55 0.16
C ILE A 164 16.99 12.61 -0.56
N ASN A 165 18.17 12.37 0.05
CA ASN A 165 19.17 11.50 -0.54
C ASN A 165 19.89 10.68 0.55
N SER A 166 20.37 9.50 0.16
CA SER A 166 21.10 8.58 1.01
C SER A 166 22.20 7.89 0.22
N ALA A 167 23.28 7.53 0.88
CA ALA A 167 24.38 6.77 0.30
C ALA A 167 24.64 5.49 1.10
N PRO A 168 25.24 4.44 0.51
CA PRO A 168 25.67 3.28 1.24
C PRO A 168 26.65 3.66 2.36
N SER A 169 26.46 3.13 3.55
CA SER A 169 27.42 3.32 4.64
C SER A 169 28.66 2.46 4.43
N ASN A 170 29.83 3.05 4.61
CA ASN A 170 31.09 2.29 4.57
C ASN A 170 31.24 1.27 5.71
N ALA A 171 30.43 1.39 6.76
CA ALA A 171 30.51 0.56 7.98
C ALA A 171 29.46 -0.56 8.01
N SER A 172 28.44 -0.53 7.16
CA SER A 172 27.37 -1.53 7.14
C SER A 172 26.65 -1.52 5.78
N ILE A 173 25.83 -2.56 5.53
CA ILE A 173 24.96 -2.62 4.34
C ILE A 173 23.82 -1.58 4.45
N ALA A 174 23.78 -0.76 5.50
CA ALA A 174 22.76 0.23 5.73
C ALA A 174 23.00 1.51 4.92
N TRP A 175 21.92 2.09 4.43
CA TRP A 175 21.93 3.41 3.79
C TRP A 175 21.90 4.51 4.83
N GLU A 176 22.82 5.48 4.72
CA GLU A 176 22.88 6.66 5.56
C GLU A 176 22.37 7.89 4.82
N PRO A 177 21.57 8.75 5.48
CA PRO A 177 21.15 10.03 4.89
C PRO A 177 22.37 10.91 4.58
N THR A 178 22.35 11.51 3.40
CA THR A 178 23.35 12.50 2.96
C THR A 178 22.75 13.88 2.74
N LEU A 179 21.43 13.93 2.48
CA LEU A 179 20.68 15.15 2.29
C LEU A 179 19.32 15.04 2.99
N VAL A 180 19.05 15.97 3.90
CA VAL A 180 17.80 16.05 4.67
C VAL A 180 17.26 17.49 4.58
N ASN A 181 15.97 17.62 4.30
CA ASN A 181 15.31 18.92 4.35
C ASN A 181 14.44 19.00 5.60
N LEU A 182 14.57 20.10 6.35
CA LEU A 182 13.67 20.50 7.42
C LEU A 182 12.74 21.59 6.88
N TYR A 183 11.44 21.36 6.96
CA TYR A 183 10.38 22.24 6.50
C TYR A 183 9.77 22.95 7.70
N THR A 184 9.88 24.27 7.74
CA THR A 184 9.27 25.14 8.76
C THR A 184 8.24 26.07 8.12
N GLU A 185 7.51 26.84 8.90
CA GLU A 185 6.47 27.77 8.40
C GLU A 185 7.05 28.82 7.45
N ASP A 186 8.30 29.27 7.69
CA ASP A 186 8.93 30.41 6.98
C ASP A 186 10.10 30.02 6.08
N ALA A 187 10.66 28.81 6.23
CA ALA A 187 11.84 28.41 5.48
C ALA A 187 11.96 26.89 5.26
N VAL A 188 12.69 26.52 4.23
CA VAL A 188 13.21 25.17 4.04
C VAL A 188 14.71 25.18 4.36
N TRP A 189 15.10 24.39 5.36
CA TRP A 189 16.49 24.21 5.73
C TRP A 189 17.03 22.94 5.07
N VAL A 190 17.99 23.12 4.19
CA VAL A 190 18.68 22.02 3.49
C VAL A 190 19.91 21.64 4.31
N LEU A 191 19.91 20.42 4.85
CA LEU A 191 20.99 19.85 5.63
C LEU A 191 21.74 18.84 4.77
N GLU A 192 22.99 19.15 4.47
CA GLU A 192 23.87 18.32 3.65
C GLU A 192 25.05 17.80 4.45
N LYS A 193 25.37 16.50 4.30
CA LYS A 193 26.51 15.85 4.94
C LYS A 193 27.74 15.98 4.05
N GLN A 194 28.66 16.89 4.38
CA GLN A 194 29.90 17.13 3.67
C GLN A 194 31.09 16.70 4.53
N ASN A 195 31.89 15.74 4.06
CA ASN A 195 33.05 15.21 4.80
C ASN A 195 32.72 14.76 6.25
N GLY A 196 31.55 14.13 6.43
CA GLY A 196 31.10 13.65 7.72
C GLY A 196 30.42 14.69 8.63
N ILE A 197 30.43 15.97 8.25
CA ILE A 197 29.87 17.08 9.01
C ILE A 197 28.58 17.55 8.34
N TRP A 198 27.53 17.75 9.13
CA TRP A 198 26.27 18.31 8.67
C TRP A 198 26.29 19.82 8.62
N ARG A 199 25.91 20.39 7.46
CA ARG A 199 25.78 21.83 7.26
C ARG A 199 24.36 22.16 6.83
N ALA A 200 23.78 23.20 7.45
CA ALA A 200 22.45 23.68 7.14
C ALA A 200 22.52 24.98 6.33
N THR A 201 21.70 25.09 5.30
CA THR A 201 21.47 26.31 4.52
C THR A 201 19.97 26.57 4.49
N GLY A 202 19.55 27.76 4.92
CA GLY A 202 18.14 28.16 4.96
C GLY A 202 17.69 28.84 3.67
N TYR A 203 16.54 28.45 3.16
CA TYR A 203 15.87 29.07 2.00
C TYR A 203 14.51 29.60 2.48
N PRO A 204 14.38 30.90 2.72
CA PRO A 204 13.13 31.49 3.18
C PRO A 204 12.04 31.44 2.12
N HIS A 205 10.78 31.28 2.55
CA HIS A 205 9.59 31.39 1.72
C HIS A 205 8.46 32.11 2.47
N ARG A 206 7.42 32.56 1.73
CA ARG A 206 6.30 33.33 2.29
C ARG A 206 4.98 32.60 2.18
N MET A 207 4.97 31.29 2.34
CA MET A 207 3.77 30.46 2.17
C MET A 207 2.88 30.41 3.42
N GLY A 208 3.34 30.91 4.58
CA GLY A 208 2.61 30.88 5.84
C GLY A 208 2.30 29.48 6.37
N ARG A 209 2.98 28.47 5.83
CA ARG A 209 2.92 27.05 6.25
C ARG A 209 4.13 26.29 5.72
N PRO A 210 4.50 25.16 6.35
CA PRO A 210 5.58 24.32 5.82
C PRO A 210 5.25 23.82 4.40
N LEU A 211 6.27 23.74 3.55
CA LEU A 211 6.14 23.13 2.22
C LEU A 211 6.07 21.60 2.28
N MET A 212 5.23 21.13 3.18
CA MET A 212 4.99 19.72 3.48
C MET A 212 3.52 19.51 3.84
N GLU A 213 2.88 18.51 3.21
CA GLU A 213 1.49 18.15 3.48
C GLU A 213 1.37 16.65 3.77
N ALA A 214 0.46 16.27 4.69
CA ALA A 214 0.23 14.88 5.06
C ALA A 214 -1.01 14.30 4.35
N PHE A 215 -0.85 13.12 3.79
CA PHE A 215 -1.93 12.24 3.35
C PHE A 215 -2.17 11.21 4.46
N ARG A 216 -3.42 11.01 4.88
CA ARG A 216 -3.72 10.37 6.17
C ARG A 216 -4.90 9.43 6.06
N TRP A 217 -4.64 8.14 6.20
CA TRP A 217 -5.70 7.14 6.21
C TRP A 217 -6.42 7.08 7.55
N ASN A 218 -7.72 7.31 7.54
CA ASN A 218 -8.61 7.20 8.69
C ASN A 218 -8.07 7.94 9.94
N PRO A 219 -7.79 9.26 9.84
CA PRO A 219 -7.34 10.06 10.97
C PRO A 219 -8.44 10.21 12.02
N THR A 220 -8.05 10.36 13.27
CA THR A 220 -8.95 10.67 14.40
C THR A 220 -8.39 11.82 15.20
N SER A 221 -9.22 12.46 16.04
CA SER A 221 -8.77 13.56 16.91
C SER A 221 -7.54 13.19 17.75
N SER A 222 -7.47 11.93 18.23
CA SER A 222 -6.34 11.43 19.02
C SER A 222 -5.16 10.90 18.17
N LYS A 223 -5.35 10.70 16.87
CA LYS A 223 -4.34 10.19 15.94
C LYS A 223 -4.41 10.96 14.62
N PRO A 224 -3.92 12.19 14.59
CA PRO A 224 -4.02 13.07 13.43
C PRO A 224 -3.30 12.55 12.20
N PHE A 225 -2.24 11.75 12.34
CA PHE A 225 -1.53 11.09 11.24
C PHE A 225 -2.14 9.76 10.80
N GLY A 226 -3.40 9.48 11.21
CA GLY A 226 -4.13 8.31 10.76
C GLY A 226 -3.67 6.99 11.37
N ARG A 227 -4.08 5.90 10.73
CA ARG A 227 -3.81 4.53 11.19
C ARG A 227 -3.52 3.60 10.02
N SER A 228 -2.53 2.74 10.18
CA SER A 228 -2.19 1.71 9.21
C SER A 228 -3.34 0.71 8.99
N ARG A 229 -3.50 0.19 7.79
CA ARG A 229 -4.33 -0.98 7.54
C ARG A 229 -3.73 -2.27 8.07
N ILE A 230 -2.39 -2.33 8.19
CA ILE A 230 -1.65 -3.45 8.81
C ILE A 230 -1.57 -3.23 10.32
N LYS A 231 -2.73 -3.06 10.97
CA LYS A 231 -2.86 -2.91 12.41
C LYS A 231 -2.70 -4.26 13.14
N GLU A 232 -2.51 -4.22 14.44
CA GLU A 232 -2.22 -5.43 15.23
C GLU A 232 -3.20 -6.59 15.02
N PRO A 233 -4.53 -6.41 15.03
CA PRO A 233 -5.46 -7.53 14.74
C PRO A 233 -5.19 -8.18 13.38
N VAL A 234 -4.90 -7.40 12.34
CA VAL A 234 -4.57 -7.91 11.00
C VAL A 234 -3.27 -8.70 11.04
N ARG A 235 -2.23 -8.20 11.71
CA ARG A 235 -0.96 -8.92 11.88
C ARG A 235 -1.15 -10.26 12.61
N ARG A 236 -1.98 -10.30 13.66
CA ARG A 236 -2.31 -11.54 14.38
C ARG A 236 -3.00 -12.58 13.49
N LEU A 237 -3.89 -12.15 12.62
CA LEU A 237 -4.54 -13.05 11.66
C LEU A 237 -3.54 -13.60 10.63
N ILE A 238 -2.63 -12.76 10.13
CA ILE A 238 -1.55 -13.17 9.23
C ILE A 238 -0.62 -14.18 9.92
N GLN A 239 -0.23 -13.93 11.19
CA GLN A 239 0.56 -14.86 12.00
C GLN A 239 -0.16 -16.21 12.17
N GLY A 240 -1.46 -16.17 12.45
CA GLY A 240 -2.30 -17.37 12.55
C GLY A 240 -2.32 -18.19 11.27
N TYR A 241 -2.46 -17.52 10.12
CA TYR A 241 -2.42 -18.16 8.80
C TYR A 241 -1.05 -18.80 8.52
N VAL A 242 0.04 -18.06 8.67
CA VAL A 242 1.41 -18.55 8.45
C VAL A 242 1.70 -19.77 9.33
N ARG A 243 1.31 -19.72 10.61
CA ARG A 243 1.46 -20.83 11.54
C ARG A 243 0.65 -22.05 11.14
N THR A 244 -0.62 -21.86 10.75
CA THR A 244 -1.48 -22.97 10.32
C THR A 244 -0.94 -23.62 9.05
N MET A 245 -0.46 -22.82 8.10
CA MET A 245 0.17 -23.31 6.88
C MET A 245 1.47 -24.08 7.19
N ALA A 246 2.32 -23.57 8.10
CA ALA A 246 3.51 -24.29 8.56
C ALA A 246 3.18 -25.66 9.14
N ASN A 247 2.18 -25.70 10.04
CA ASN A 247 1.75 -26.94 10.67
C ASN A 247 1.16 -27.91 9.64
N ALA A 248 0.39 -27.42 8.67
CA ALA A 248 -0.15 -28.23 7.59
C ALA A 248 0.98 -28.83 6.71
N THR A 249 1.97 -28.03 6.35
CA THR A 249 3.13 -28.46 5.55
C THR A 249 3.92 -29.53 6.28
N ILE A 250 4.20 -29.33 7.58
CA ILE A 250 4.87 -30.33 8.42
C ILE A 250 4.03 -31.60 8.54
N GLY A 251 2.73 -31.47 8.76
CA GLY A 251 1.80 -32.59 8.85
C GLY A 251 1.76 -33.42 7.56
N LEU A 252 1.89 -32.78 6.39
CA LEU A 252 1.97 -33.46 5.10
C LEU A 252 3.20 -34.34 4.97
N GLU A 253 4.37 -33.90 5.43
CA GLU A 253 5.60 -34.70 5.40
C GLU A 253 5.43 -36.00 6.22
N PHE A 254 4.79 -35.90 7.40
CA PHE A 254 4.50 -37.10 8.20
C PHE A 254 3.37 -37.96 7.60
N ALA A 255 2.41 -37.34 6.91
CA ALA A 255 1.33 -38.10 6.26
C ALA A 255 1.80 -38.87 5.03
N THR A 256 2.80 -38.35 4.30
CA THR A 256 3.40 -39.05 3.14
C THR A 256 4.34 -40.19 3.52
N SER A 257 4.88 -40.18 4.75
CA SER A 257 5.78 -41.21 5.26
C SER A 257 5.26 -41.71 6.64
N PRO A 258 4.17 -42.48 6.66
CA PRO A 258 3.57 -42.92 7.92
C PRO A 258 4.53 -43.80 8.71
N GLN A 259 4.62 -43.57 10.00
CA GLN A 259 5.44 -44.39 10.90
C GLN A 259 4.86 -45.81 10.97
N LYS A 260 5.68 -46.76 10.64
CA LYS A 260 5.38 -48.17 10.73
C LYS A 260 5.96 -48.74 12.02
N TYR A 261 5.28 -49.69 12.60
CA TYR A 261 5.80 -50.42 13.75
C TYR A 261 5.67 -51.92 13.53
N LEU A 262 6.64 -52.63 14.10
CA LEU A 262 6.73 -54.09 14.07
C LEU A 262 6.97 -54.56 15.51
N LEU A 263 6.05 -55.35 16.04
CA LEU A 263 6.09 -55.87 17.40
C LEU A 263 6.22 -57.42 17.36
N GLY A 264 6.84 -58.03 18.39
CA GLY A 264 6.97 -59.48 18.53
C GLY A 264 8.07 -60.09 17.65
N VAL A 265 9.10 -59.32 17.30
CA VAL A 265 10.29 -59.78 16.57
C VAL A 265 11.39 -60.20 17.52
N THR A 266 12.30 -61.08 17.07
CA THR A 266 13.53 -61.42 17.80
C THR A 266 14.58 -60.31 17.65
N ASP A 267 15.63 -60.30 18.53
CA ASP A 267 16.71 -59.31 18.49
C ASP A 267 17.42 -59.33 17.14
N ASP A 268 17.69 -60.50 16.56
CA ASP A 268 18.34 -60.62 15.23
C ASP A 268 17.49 -60.01 14.11
N GLN A 269 16.16 -60.17 14.19
CA GLN A 269 15.24 -59.58 13.23
C GLN A 269 15.11 -58.06 13.42
N TYR A 270 15.18 -57.60 14.67
CA TYR A 270 15.22 -56.16 14.99
C TYR A 270 16.49 -55.51 14.39
N ASP A 271 17.68 -56.11 14.62
CA ASP A 271 18.93 -55.61 14.09
C ASP A 271 18.96 -55.60 12.55
N ALA A 272 18.38 -56.59 11.89
CA ALA A 272 18.25 -56.65 10.45
C ALA A 272 17.39 -55.53 9.88
N VAL A 273 16.29 -55.15 10.57
CA VAL A 273 15.41 -54.07 10.15
C VAL A 273 16.02 -52.69 10.42
N VAL A 274 16.67 -52.50 11.58
CA VAL A 274 17.27 -51.22 11.97
C VAL A 274 18.50 -50.87 11.16
N ASN A 275 19.35 -51.88 10.80
CA ASN A 275 20.57 -51.68 10.05
C ASN A 275 20.32 -51.49 8.55
N ASP A 276 19.20 -51.93 8.00
CA ASP A 276 18.89 -51.78 6.57
C ASP A 276 18.13 -50.46 6.32
N LYS A 277 18.84 -49.36 6.32
CA LYS A 277 18.30 -48.01 6.07
C LYS A 277 17.56 -47.88 4.74
N PHE A 278 17.84 -48.73 3.76
CA PHE A 278 17.22 -48.70 2.44
C PHE A 278 15.81 -49.29 2.43
N ARG A 279 15.55 -50.29 3.30
CA ARG A 279 14.25 -50.97 3.42
C ARG A 279 13.22 -50.19 4.27
N GLN A 280 13.65 -49.15 4.96
CA GLN A 280 12.73 -48.27 5.75
C GLN A 280 12.01 -47.25 4.88
N TYR A 281 12.34 -47.13 3.58
CA TYR A 281 11.70 -46.22 2.66
C TYR A 281 10.28 -46.64 2.24
N VAL A 282 9.51 -45.67 1.74
CA VAL A 282 8.12 -45.84 1.30
C VAL A 282 7.96 -47.06 0.36
N GLY A 283 7.06 -47.97 0.71
CA GLY A 283 6.70 -49.14 -0.14
C GLY A 283 7.45 -50.44 0.14
N SER A 284 8.34 -50.50 1.11
CA SER A 284 9.02 -51.76 1.45
C SER A 284 8.06 -52.74 2.12
N ILE A 285 8.11 -54.02 1.67
CA ILE A 285 7.43 -55.13 2.32
C ILE A 285 8.34 -55.68 3.42
N ILE A 286 7.88 -55.62 4.67
CA ILE A 286 8.57 -56.26 5.80
C ILE A 286 8.06 -57.67 5.91
N ALA A 287 8.91 -58.64 5.70
CA ALA A 287 8.61 -60.07 5.95
C ALA A 287 9.25 -60.49 7.29
N SER A 288 8.48 -61.10 8.14
CA SER A 288 8.93 -61.65 9.42
C SER A 288 8.29 -62.99 9.70
N THR A 289 8.97 -63.85 10.45
CA THR A 289 8.50 -65.18 10.85
C THR A 289 8.03 -65.16 12.30
N THR A 290 7.34 -66.23 12.71
CA THR A 290 6.94 -66.41 14.11
C THR A 290 8.15 -66.41 15.03
N ASN A 291 8.12 -65.74 16.17
CA ASN A 291 9.16 -65.73 17.16
C ASN A 291 9.33 -67.14 17.75
N PRO A 292 10.47 -67.80 17.58
CA PRO A 292 10.65 -69.17 18.04
C PRO A 292 10.72 -69.31 19.56
N GLU A 293 10.97 -68.23 20.30
CA GLU A 293 11.10 -68.24 21.75
C GLU A 293 9.75 -68.07 22.45
N THR A 294 8.89 -67.18 21.91
CA THR A 294 7.59 -66.89 22.53
C THR A 294 6.43 -67.55 21.82
N GLY A 295 6.57 -68.05 20.59
CA GLY A 295 5.55 -68.60 19.72
C GLY A 295 4.59 -67.52 19.18
N GLU A 296 4.85 -66.25 19.42
CA GLU A 296 4.01 -65.13 18.98
C GLU A 296 4.28 -64.81 17.51
N LYS A 297 3.21 -64.44 16.80
CA LYS A 297 3.31 -63.96 15.43
C LYS A 297 3.63 -62.45 15.46
N PRO A 298 4.63 -61.98 14.71
CA PRO A 298 4.92 -60.57 14.61
C PRO A 298 3.71 -59.77 14.11
N THR A 299 3.40 -58.69 14.80
CA THR A 299 2.32 -57.78 14.42
C THR A 299 2.90 -56.55 13.74
N PHE A 300 2.57 -56.38 12.47
CA PHE A 300 2.90 -55.19 11.69
C PHE A 300 1.70 -54.21 11.71
N GLY A 301 1.99 -52.93 11.91
CA GLY A 301 1.01 -51.89 11.82
C GLY A 301 1.63 -50.57 11.39
N GLN A 302 0.80 -49.66 11.08
CA GLN A 302 1.19 -48.26 10.87
C GLN A 302 0.33 -47.37 11.74
N LEU A 303 0.89 -46.26 12.20
CA LEU A 303 0.14 -45.24 12.91
C LEU A 303 -0.90 -44.62 11.98
N ALA A 304 -2.06 -44.31 12.50
CA ALA A 304 -3.12 -43.63 11.73
C ALA A 304 -2.59 -42.30 11.20
N GLN A 305 -2.83 -42.05 9.92
CA GLN A 305 -2.48 -40.79 9.30
C GLN A 305 -3.36 -39.66 9.84
N GLY A 306 -2.75 -38.56 10.21
CA GLY A 306 -3.47 -37.33 10.52
C GLY A 306 -4.15 -36.77 9.26
N THR A 307 -5.34 -36.22 9.42
CA THR A 307 -6.00 -35.50 8.35
C THR A 307 -5.57 -34.04 8.31
N ILE A 308 -5.47 -33.45 7.12
CA ILE A 308 -5.14 -32.02 6.91
C ILE A 308 -6.38 -31.14 7.07
N GLN A 309 -7.59 -31.73 7.04
CA GLN A 309 -8.85 -30.99 7.04
C GLN A 309 -8.97 -29.95 8.16
N PRO A 310 -8.57 -30.20 9.42
CA PRO A 310 -8.61 -29.18 10.48
C PRO A 310 -7.76 -27.93 10.17
N HIS A 311 -6.64 -28.11 9.46
CA HIS A 311 -5.80 -26.98 9.04
C HIS A 311 -6.48 -26.17 7.92
N VAL A 312 -7.13 -26.82 6.97
CA VAL A 312 -7.90 -26.18 5.90
C VAL A 312 -9.07 -25.39 6.50
N ASP A 313 -9.81 -25.98 7.43
CA ASP A 313 -10.94 -25.32 8.10
C ASP A 313 -10.48 -24.11 8.92
N MET A 314 -9.33 -24.20 9.61
CA MET A 314 -8.74 -23.08 10.32
C MET A 314 -8.29 -21.96 9.37
N MET A 315 -7.70 -22.27 8.22
CA MET A 315 -7.32 -21.28 7.20
C MET A 315 -8.56 -20.57 6.64
N ARG A 316 -9.66 -21.28 6.40
CA ARG A 316 -10.94 -20.69 5.97
C ARG A 316 -11.51 -19.73 7.02
N LEU A 317 -11.47 -20.12 8.30
CA LEU A 317 -11.89 -19.27 9.40
C LEU A 317 -11.04 -17.99 9.49
N LEU A 318 -9.72 -18.12 9.43
CA LEU A 318 -8.81 -16.98 9.46
C LEU A 318 -9.00 -16.04 8.26
N ALA A 319 -9.25 -16.60 7.05
CA ALA A 319 -9.57 -15.82 5.86
C ALA A 319 -10.87 -15.02 6.03
N THR A 320 -11.90 -15.63 6.61
CA THR A 320 -13.17 -14.94 6.90
C THR A 320 -13.00 -13.82 7.92
N GLN A 321 -12.23 -14.04 8.99
CA GLN A 321 -11.92 -13.01 9.97
C GLN A 321 -11.06 -11.89 9.38
N PHE A 322 -10.10 -12.22 8.50
CA PHE A 322 -9.27 -11.25 7.80
C PHE A 322 -10.13 -10.38 6.86
N SER A 323 -11.04 -10.99 6.11
CA SER A 323 -12.03 -10.29 5.28
C SER A 323 -12.84 -9.30 6.12
N ALA A 324 -13.42 -9.74 7.24
CA ALA A 324 -14.18 -8.88 8.15
C ALA A 324 -13.32 -7.72 8.74
N ALA A 325 -12.06 -7.97 9.09
CA ALA A 325 -11.17 -6.98 9.68
C ALA A 325 -10.65 -5.93 8.67
N THR A 326 -10.59 -6.28 7.39
CA THR A 326 -10.04 -5.43 6.33
C THR A 326 -11.09 -4.84 5.39
N GLY A 327 -12.32 -5.38 5.40
CA GLY A 327 -13.38 -5.02 4.45
C GLY A 327 -13.14 -5.54 3.02
N LEU A 328 -12.20 -6.48 2.85
CA LEU A 328 -11.97 -7.18 1.59
C LEU A 328 -12.95 -8.36 1.44
N SER A 329 -13.18 -8.82 0.23
CA SER A 329 -13.93 -10.06 0.03
C SER A 329 -13.09 -11.28 0.45
N VAL A 330 -13.74 -12.39 0.82
CA VAL A 330 -13.00 -13.64 1.13
C VAL A 330 -12.25 -14.14 -0.11
N THR A 331 -12.78 -13.91 -1.30
CA THR A 331 -12.12 -14.25 -2.57
C THR A 331 -10.78 -13.54 -2.76
N ASP A 332 -10.63 -12.31 -2.25
CA ASP A 332 -9.36 -11.56 -2.31
C ASP A 332 -8.25 -12.22 -1.47
N THR A 333 -8.61 -13.04 -0.49
CA THR A 333 -7.64 -13.76 0.37
C THR A 333 -6.99 -14.95 -0.31
N GLY A 334 -7.52 -15.38 -1.48
CA GLY A 334 -7.04 -16.57 -2.20
C GLY A 334 -7.45 -17.90 -1.58
N VAL A 335 -8.29 -17.90 -0.55
CA VAL A 335 -8.83 -19.12 0.08
C VAL A 335 -10.15 -19.46 -0.58
N VAL A 336 -10.26 -20.68 -1.14
CA VAL A 336 -11.50 -21.16 -1.74
C VAL A 336 -12.55 -21.37 -0.64
N ASN A 337 -13.69 -20.71 -0.80
CA ASN A 337 -14.86 -20.89 0.06
C ASN A 337 -16.03 -21.35 -0.80
N ASP A 338 -16.74 -22.39 -0.36
CA ASP A 338 -17.90 -22.96 -1.06
C ASP A 338 -19.07 -21.95 -1.18
N ALA A 339 -19.04 -20.89 -0.37
CA ALA A 339 -20.00 -19.79 -0.38
C ALA A 339 -19.59 -18.62 -1.31
N ASN A 340 -18.73 -18.85 -2.32
CA ASN A 340 -18.39 -17.81 -3.28
C ASN A 340 -19.64 -17.34 -4.03
N PRO A 341 -19.83 -16.01 -4.19
CA PRO A 341 -20.99 -15.47 -4.89
C PRO A 341 -20.98 -15.90 -6.35
N THR A 342 -22.10 -16.39 -6.82
CA THR A 342 -22.29 -16.85 -8.22
C THR A 342 -22.99 -15.81 -9.09
N SER A 343 -23.57 -14.76 -8.49
CA SER A 343 -24.24 -13.68 -9.22
C SER A 343 -23.47 -12.36 -9.20
N SER A 344 -23.61 -11.55 -10.25
CA SER A 344 -23.01 -10.23 -10.35
C SER A 344 -23.46 -9.30 -9.22
N GLU A 345 -24.70 -9.40 -8.77
CA GLU A 345 -25.27 -8.61 -7.67
C GLU A 345 -24.60 -8.96 -6.32
N ALA A 346 -24.36 -10.26 -6.07
CA ALA A 346 -23.67 -10.69 -4.86
C ALA A 346 -22.20 -10.24 -4.84
N ILE A 347 -21.52 -10.20 -5.99
CA ILE A 347 -20.15 -9.65 -6.12
C ILE A 347 -20.14 -8.14 -5.81
N ILE A 348 -21.10 -7.39 -6.35
CA ILE A 348 -21.25 -5.96 -6.09
C ILE A 348 -21.49 -5.73 -4.59
N ALA A 349 -22.41 -6.48 -3.97
CA ALA A 349 -22.70 -6.36 -2.54
C ALA A 349 -21.46 -6.62 -1.66
N GLN A 350 -20.61 -7.60 -2.01
CA GLN A 350 -19.36 -7.88 -1.30
C GLN A 350 -18.32 -6.75 -1.43
N THR A 351 -18.33 -6.04 -2.55
CA THR A 351 -17.36 -4.94 -2.78
C THR A 351 -17.83 -3.58 -2.26
N GLN A 352 -19.08 -3.46 -1.82
CA GLN A 352 -19.66 -2.19 -1.38
C GLN A 352 -18.89 -1.54 -0.22
N THR A 353 -18.45 -2.34 0.76
CA THR A 353 -17.65 -1.83 1.88
C THR A 353 -16.30 -1.27 1.40
N LEU A 354 -15.67 -1.94 0.44
CA LEU A 354 -14.40 -1.50 -0.14
C LEU A 354 -14.57 -0.22 -0.95
N ILE A 355 -15.70 -0.08 -1.68
CA ILE A 355 -16.03 1.14 -2.44
C ILE A 355 -16.18 2.32 -1.47
N GLY A 356 -16.97 2.17 -0.40
CA GLY A 356 -17.14 3.22 0.61
C GLY A 356 -15.83 3.63 1.29
N MET A 357 -14.94 2.68 1.55
CA MET A 357 -13.59 3.00 2.07
C MET A 357 -12.74 3.77 1.05
N ALA A 358 -12.83 3.43 -0.24
CA ALA A 358 -12.11 4.14 -1.29
C ALA A 358 -12.65 5.57 -1.49
N GLU A 359 -13.96 5.77 -1.40
CA GLU A 359 -14.58 7.10 -1.42
C GLU A 359 -14.10 7.96 -0.23
N GLN A 360 -14.06 7.39 0.97
CA GLN A 360 -13.53 8.08 2.15
C GLN A 360 -12.04 8.44 1.99
N LEU A 361 -11.24 7.54 1.43
CA LEU A 361 -9.83 7.78 1.12
C LEU A 361 -9.68 8.92 0.10
N ASN A 362 -10.44 8.88 -0.99
CA ASN A 362 -10.44 9.91 -2.03
C ASN A 362 -10.86 11.28 -1.47
N GLN A 363 -11.85 11.32 -0.59
CA GLN A 363 -12.29 12.55 0.05
C GLN A 363 -11.20 13.15 0.95
N SER A 364 -10.54 12.32 1.77
CA SER A 364 -9.43 12.75 2.63
C SER A 364 -8.25 13.26 1.79
N ASN A 365 -7.84 12.48 0.80
CA ASN A 365 -6.69 12.79 -0.04
C ASN A 365 -6.97 13.93 -1.01
N GLY A 366 -8.22 14.10 -1.43
CA GLY A 366 -8.64 15.24 -2.25
C GLY A 366 -8.37 16.58 -1.57
N GLY A 367 -8.60 16.67 -0.26
CA GLY A 367 -8.24 17.85 0.54
C GLY A 367 -6.74 18.13 0.56
N SER A 368 -5.92 17.10 0.81
CA SER A 368 -4.45 17.22 0.82
C SER A 368 -3.88 17.53 -0.57
N LEU A 369 -4.39 16.88 -1.62
CA LEU A 369 -4.02 17.17 -3.01
C LEU A 369 -4.34 18.62 -3.41
N ARG A 370 -5.50 19.14 -3.00
CA ARG A 370 -5.84 20.55 -3.22
C ARG A 370 -4.81 21.50 -2.62
N ILE A 371 -4.39 21.23 -1.38
CA ILE A 371 -3.37 22.04 -0.69
C ILE A 371 -2.02 21.95 -1.44
N VAL A 372 -1.62 20.76 -1.86
CA VAL A 372 -0.40 20.54 -2.65
C VAL A 372 -0.49 21.30 -3.97
N ALA A 373 -1.62 21.27 -4.68
CA ALA A 373 -1.81 21.98 -5.94
C ALA A 373 -1.72 23.50 -5.77
N VAL A 374 -2.38 24.05 -4.74
CA VAL A 374 -2.33 25.50 -4.44
C VAL A 374 -0.91 25.94 -4.08
N MET A 375 -0.20 25.18 -3.25
CA MET A 375 1.21 25.46 -2.93
C MET A 375 2.09 25.38 -4.19
N ALA A 376 1.88 24.37 -5.04
CA ALA A 376 2.66 24.20 -6.26
C ALA A 376 2.45 25.37 -7.23
N LEU A 377 1.23 25.83 -7.42
CA LEU A 377 0.91 27.03 -8.21
C LEU A 377 1.54 28.29 -7.63
N ALA A 378 1.48 28.49 -6.30
CA ALA A 378 2.09 29.62 -5.63
C ALA A 378 3.61 29.63 -5.83
N ILE A 379 4.28 28.49 -5.68
CA ILE A 379 5.72 28.34 -5.92
C ILE A 379 6.07 28.61 -7.39
N ALA A 380 5.35 28.01 -8.33
CA ALA A 380 5.62 28.15 -9.77
C ALA A 380 5.45 29.60 -10.24
N ASN A 381 4.51 30.34 -9.67
CA ASN A 381 4.26 31.75 -9.99
C ASN A 381 5.03 32.73 -9.09
N ASN A 382 5.80 32.24 -8.11
CA ASN A 382 6.54 33.05 -7.13
C ASN A 382 5.66 34.07 -6.35
N VAL A 383 4.46 33.64 -5.97
CA VAL A 383 3.49 34.39 -5.18
C VAL A 383 3.16 33.65 -3.89
N THR A 384 2.42 34.29 -2.97
CA THR A 384 1.89 33.60 -1.79
C THR A 384 0.60 32.85 -2.14
N MET A 385 0.18 31.92 -1.27
CA MET A 385 -1.10 31.22 -1.47
C MET A 385 -2.30 32.17 -1.44
N GLU A 386 -2.23 33.27 -0.68
CA GLU A 386 -3.28 34.28 -0.57
C GLU A 386 -3.37 35.21 -1.82
N GLU A 387 -2.23 35.43 -2.47
CA GLU A 387 -2.13 36.23 -3.70
C GLU A 387 -2.65 35.46 -4.94
N LEU A 388 -2.83 34.13 -4.83
CA LEU A 388 -3.50 33.39 -5.89
C LEU A 388 -4.98 33.78 -5.95
N GLY A 389 -5.51 34.09 -7.14
CA GLY A 389 -6.93 34.41 -7.34
C GLY A 389 -7.85 33.27 -6.88
N GLU A 390 -9.10 33.61 -6.53
CA GLU A 390 -10.09 32.64 -6.02
C GLU A 390 -10.28 31.41 -6.94
N ASP A 391 -10.24 31.61 -8.25
CA ASP A 391 -10.35 30.51 -9.24
C ASP A 391 -9.21 29.49 -9.12
N ARG A 392 -8.01 29.93 -8.72
CA ARG A 392 -6.83 29.09 -8.52
C ARG A 392 -6.75 28.49 -7.12
N GLN A 393 -7.53 28.96 -6.17
CA GLN A 393 -7.66 28.39 -4.83
C GLN A 393 -8.77 27.32 -4.77
N ASN A 394 -9.79 27.46 -5.62
CA ASN A 394 -10.93 26.54 -5.71
C ASN A 394 -10.67 25.37 -6.66
N ILE A 395 -9.63 24.60 -6.33
CA ILE A 395 -9.21 23.42 -7.08
C ILE A 395 -9.82 22.18 -6.43
N ILE A 396 -10.26 21.24 -7.25
CA ILE A 396 -10.81 19.95 -6.82
C ILE A 396 -9.94 18.85 -7.44
N ALA A 397 -9.46 17.93 -6.61
CA ALA A 397 -8.79 16.72 -7.10
C ALA A 397 -9.86 15.77 -7.65
N HIS A 398 -9.66 15.34 -8.89
CA HIS A 398 -10.53 14.40 -9.58
C HIS A 398 -10.02 12.97 -9.39
N PHE A 399 -10.94 12.04 -9.13
CA PHE A 399 -10.65 10.60 -8.96
C PHE A 399 -11.57 9.79 -9.85
N LYS A 400 -11.05 8.70 -10.40
CA LYS A 400 -11.90 7.74 -11.09
C LYS A 400 -12.87 7.06 -10.13
N ASN A 401 -14.03 6.64 -10.66
CA ASN A 401 -15.05 5.99 -9.85
C ASN A 401 -14.50 4.69 -9.20
N PRO A 402 -14.45 4.58 -7.87
CA PRO A 402 -13.90 3.41 -7.19
C PRO A 402 -14.72 2.13 -7.38
N ALA A 403 -15.98 2.22 -7.79
CA ALA A 403 -16.82 1.06 -8.10
C ALA A 403 -16.34 0.31 -9.35
N MET A 404 -15.58 0.97 -10.24
CA MET A 404 -15.11 0.39 -11.51
C MET A 404 -16.23 -0.38 -12.25
N PRO A 405 -17.37 0.26 -12.51
CA PRO A 405 -18.50 -0.43 -13.13
C PRO A 405 -18.11 -0.92 -14.52
N SER A 406 -18.72 -2.03 -14.99
CA SER A 406 -18.48 -2.50 -16.34
C SER A 406 -19.00 -1.49 -17.36
N VAL A 407 -18.30 -1.35 -18.50
CA VAL A 407 -18.71 -0.44 -19.58
C VAL A 407 -20.16 -0.72 -20.00
N ALA A 408 -20.57 -1.98 -20.04
CA ALA A 408 -21.95 -2.35 -20.41
C ALA A 408 -23.00 -1.81 -19.43
N SER A 409 -22.75 -1.94 -18.09
CA SER A 409 -23.70 -1.46 -17.08
C SER A 409 -23.76 0.07 -17.00
N THR A 410 -22.63 0.74 -17.20
CA THR A 410 -22.59 2.20 -17.24
C THR A 410 -23.21 2.78 -18.48
N THR A 411 -22.99 2.14 -19.65
CA THR A 411 -23.60 2.56 -20.91
C THR A 411 -25.12 2.45 -20.86
N ASP A 412 -25.67 1.35 -20.32
CA ASP A 412 -27.12 1.17 -20.20
C ASP A 412 -27.74 2.23 -19.24
N ALA A 413 -27.12 2.49 -18.10
CA ALA A 413 -27.56 3.52 -17.18
C ALA A 413 -27.46 4.94 -17.81
N ALA A 414 -26.34 5.23 -18.48
CA ALA A 414 -26.10 6.50 -19.14
C ALA A 414 -27.11 6.76 -20.28
N LEU A 415 -27.40 5.75 -21.10
CA LEU A 415 -28.40 5.85 -22.18
C LEU A 415 -29.82 6.10 -21.63
N LYS A 416 -30.21 5.47 -20.53
CA LYS A 416 -31.48 5.71 -19.85
C LYS A 416 -31.59 7.16 -19.33
N ILE A 417 -30.53 7.71 -18.76
CA ILE A 417 -30.49 9.11 -18.31
C ILE A 417 -30.49 10.06 -19.51
N ALA A 418 -29.70 9.77 -20.57
CA ALA A 418 -29.65 10.57 -21.78
C ALA A 418 -30.99 10.60 -22.53
N SER A 419 -31.75 9.50 -22.54
CA SER A 419 -33.10 9.46 -23.10
C SER A 419 -34.10 10.37 -22.34
N ALA A 420 -33.91 10.52 -21.00
CA ALA A 420 -34.72 11.40 -20.19
C ALA A 420 -34.26 12.87 -20.23
N ARG A 421 -32.96 13.11 -20.50
CA ARG A 421 -32.33 14.42 -20.58
C ARG A 421 -31.34 14.48 -21.75
N GLN A 422 -31.80 14.80 -22.96
CA GLN A 422 -30.95 14.81 -24.18
C GLN A 422 -29.72 15.73 -24.07
N ALA A 423 -29.85 16.88 -23.39
CA ALA A 423 -28.73 17.79 -23.17
C ALA A 423 -27.60 17.16 -22.31
N PHE A 424 -27.91 16.16 -21.48
CA PHE A 424 -26.93 15.45 -20.66
C PHE A 424 -25.98 14.59 -21.51
N ALA A 425 -26.45 14.01 -22.61
CA ALA A 425 -25.65 13.21 -23.53
C ALA A 425 -24.47 14.00 -24.17
N GLN A 426 -24.54 15.33 -24.16
CA GLN A 426 -23.51 16.22 -24.74
C GLN A 426 -22.50 16.71 -23.68
N THR A 427 -22.63 16.26 -22.43
CA THR A 427 -21.77 16.73 -21.33
C THR A 427 -20.57 15.79 -21.15
N ASP A 428 -19.46 16.35 -20.62
CA ASP A 428 -18.28 15.59 -20.22
C ASP A 428 -18.61 14.55 -19.16
N THR A 429 -19.48 14.88 -18.22
CA THR A 429 -19.97 13.97 -17.19
C THR A 429 -20.64 12.72 -17.76
N PHE A 430 -21.34 12.85 -18.91
CA PHE A 430 -21.91 11.69 -19.59
C PHE A 430 -20.81 10.75 -20.15
N LEU A 431 -19.79 11.33 -20.79
CA LEU A 431 -18.67 10.57 -21.34
C LEU A 431 -17.85 9.90 -20.21
N GLU A 432 -17.59 10.60 -19.11
CA GLU A 432 -16.96 10.05 -17.92
C GLU A 432 -17.75 8.89 -17.31
N MET A 433 -19.08 9.03 -17.25
CA MET A 433 -19.97 8.00 -16.72
C MET A 433 -19.95 6.72 -17.56
N ILE A 434 -19.73 6.81 -18.86
CA ILE A 434 -19.54 5.67 -19.79
C ILE A 434 -18.14 5.04 -19.60
N GLY A 435 -17.18 5.77 -19.01
CA GLY A 435 -15.84 5.26 -18.71
C GLY A 435 -14.73 5.83 -19.59
N PHE A 436 -14.99 6.89 -20.36
CA PHE A 436 -13.94 7.60 -21.09
C PHE A 436 -13.03 8.36 -20.14
N SER A 437 -11.73 8.32 -20.42
CA SER A 437 -10.76 9.14 -19.68
C SER A 437 -10.86 10.62 -20.08
N GLN A 438 -10.37 11.52 -19.23
CA GLN A 438 -10.29 12.96 -19.56
C GLN A 438 -9.50 13.24 -20.85
N ALA A 439 -8.51 12.40 -21.17
CA ALA A 439 -7.75 12.49 -22.41
C ALA A 439 -8.61 12.13 -23.63
N ASP A 440 -9.42 11.07 -23.51
CA ASP A 440 -10.33 10.65 -24.58
C ASP A 440 -11.45 11.66 -24.80
N ILE A 441 -12.01 12.23 -23.72
CA ILE A 441 -13.05 13.27 -23.79
C ILE A 441 -12.54 14.50 -24.53
N ARG A 442 -11.31 14.94 -24.24
CA ARG A 442 -10.67 16.05 -24.98
C ARG A 442 -10.48 15.75 -26.44
N ARG A 443 -10.05 14.53 -26.75
CA ARG A 443 -9.88 14.09 -28.14
C ARG A 443 -11.19 14.07 -28.90
N ILE A 444 -12.25 13.50 -28.31
CA ILE A 444 -13.60 13.46 -28.87
C ILE A 444 -14.08 14.90 -29.17
N LYS A 445 -13.98 15.81 -28.21
CA LYS A 445 -14.39 17.21 -28.39
C LYS A 445 -13.58 17.94 -29.46
N ALA A 446 -12.28 17.72 -29.53
CA ALA A 446 -11.45 18.31 -30.56
C ALA A 446 -11.81 17.79 -31.96
N GLU A 447 -12.16 16.52 -32.09
CA GLU A 447 -12.62 15.92 -33.33
C GLU A 447 -14.00 16.45 -33.72
N GLU A 448 -14.95 16.59 -32.78
CA GLU A 448 -16.25 17.20 -33.01
C GLU A 448 -16.16 18.68 -33.44
N GLN A 449 -15.29 19.46 -32.82
CA GLN A 449 -15.06 20.86 -33.18
C GLN A 449 -14.47 20.98 -34.60
N ARG A 450 -13.52 20.10 -34.98
CA ARG A 450 -12.98 20.05 -36.34
C ARG A 450 -14.06 19.70 -37.38
N SER A 451 -14.86 18.71 -37.05
CA SER A 451 -15.98 18.26 -37.91
C SER A 451 -17.02 19.39 -38.13
N ARG A 452 -17.41 20.10 -37.08
CA ARG A 452 -18.30 21.26 -37.18
C ARG A 452 -17.68 22.41 -37.97
N GLY A 453 -16.37 22.68 -37.77
CA GLY A 453 -15.65 23.69 -38.55
C GLY A 453 -15.57 23.36 -40.04
N LEU A 454 -15.38 22.10 -40.40
CA LEU A 454 -15.40 21.65 -41.79
C LEU A 454 -16.81 21.79 -42.41
N ALA A 455 -17.87 21.40 -41.71
CA ALA A 455 -19.24 21.52 -42.15
C ALA A 455 -19.64 22.99 -42.45
N VAL A 456 -19.23 23.93 -41.57
CA VAL A 456 -19.45 25.37 -41.79
C VAL A 456 -18.69 25.89 -43.01
N LEU A 457 -17.46 25.40 -43.26
CA LEU A 457 -16.68 25.77 -44.43
C LEU A 457 -17.30 25.24 -45.71
N GLU A 458 -17.88 24.04 -45.69
CA GLU A 458 -18.59 23.44 -46.83
C GLU A 458 -19.89 24.22 -47.13
N GLU A 459 -20.65 24.64 -46.10
CA GLU A 459 -21.84 25.48 -46.26
C GLU A 459 -21.49 26.86 -46.87
N VAL A 460 -20.44 27.52 -46.37
CA VAL A 460 -19.99 28.82 -46.90
C VAL A 460 -19.51 28.73 -48.38
N ASN A 461 -18.86 27.61 -48.74
CA ASN A 461 -18.43 27.39 -50.12
C ASN A 461 -19.61 27.06 -51.07
N ALA A 462 -20.64 26.36 -50.58
CA ALA A 462 -21.84 26.06 -51.36
C ALA A 462 -22.73 27.29 -51.62
N ASP A 463 -22.72 28.30 -50.71
CA ASP A 463 -23.44 29.55 -50.86
C ASP A 463 -22.68 30.58 -51.74
N THR A 464 -21.45 30.26 -52.17
CA THR A 464 -20.60 31.11 -52.97
C THR A 464 -20.49 30.64 -54.46
N GLU A 465 -21.04 29.48 -54.81
CA GLU A 465 -21.28 28.99 -56.17
C GLU A 465 -22.73 29.25 -56.60
#